data_016684279daf6810856ac835883882af
#
_entry.id   016684279daf6810856ac835883882af
#
_cell.length_a   1.000
_cell.length_b   1.000
_cell.length_c   1.000
_cell.angle_alpha   90.00
_cell.angle_beta   90.00
_cell.angle_gamma   90.00
#
_symmetry.space_group_name_H-M   'P 1'
#
loop_
_entity.id
_entity.type
_entity.pdbx_description
1 polymer ?
#
loop_
_entity_poly.entity_id
_entity_poly.type
_entity_poly.pdbx_seq_one_letter_code
_entity_poly.pdbx_strand_id
1 'polypeptide(L)'
;MIQMAQATTGSESRRDSSNVVVETRNLSKVYRDFWGRSKKTALKPLDLDVRRGEIFGLLGPNGAGKTTTLKLLLGLIFPTSGEALVFGRAATDVSKNERIGYLPEESYLYKFLDAEETLDFYGRLFGLDPDERRRRAAALIEMVGLTRDRKRQLREYSKGMTRRIGVAQALINDPELVILDEPTSGLDPIGTREMKDLIIDLKSRGKTVIMCSHLLADVEDVCDRIAVLHQGELKELGRVEDLLRVTGVTQIQATGLSPAAAAEVKAVLERHGAGDIDIGNPRTTLEDLFLEVVRDTDCLLYTSPSPRDQRG
;
A
#
# COMPACT_ATOMS: atom_id res chain seq x y z
N MET A 1 49.50 21.28 13.78
CA MET A 1 48.85 21.80 12.56
C MET A 1 48.00 20.65 12.02
N ILE A 2 46.73 20.54 12.47
CA ILE A 2 45.79 19.46 12.08
C ILE A 2 44.82 20.11 11.09
N GLN A 3 44.90 19.67 9.84
CA GLN A 3 44.03 20.12 8.76
C GLN A 3 42.65 19.43 8.91
N MET A 4 41.63 20.24 9.15
CA MET A 4 40.21 19.80 9.09
C MET A 4 39.86 19.46 7.65
N ALA A 5 39.50 18.21 7.43
CA ALA A 5 38.85 17.77 6.20
C ALA A 5 37.40 18.29 6.18
N GLN A 6 37.09 19.15 5.24
CA GLN A 6 35.72 19.58 4.97
C GLN A 6 34.95 18.41 4.35
N ALA A 7 33.87 18.01 5.03
CA ALA A 7 32.89 17.07 4.50
C ALA A 7 32.15 17.76 3.35
N THR A 8 32.33 17.23 2.17
CA THR A 8 31.54 17.56 0.97
C THR A 8 30.12 17.07 1.18
N THR A 9 29.21 18.02 1.34
CA THR A 9 27.75 17.82 1.27
C THR A 9 27.40 17.13 -0.04
N GLY A 10 26.80 15.95 0.09
CA GLY A 10 26.37 15.11 -1.02
C GLY A 10 25.35 15.84 -1.90
N SER A 11 25.51 15.64 -3.18
CA SER A 11 24.60 16.04 -4.24
C SER A 11 23.18 15.50 -3.95
N GLU A 12 22.23 16.41 -3.73
CA GLU A 12 20.81 16.09 -3.89
C GLU A 12 20.62 15.60 -5.34
N SER A 13 20.45 14.31 -5.51
CA SER A 13 20.06 13.75 -6.79
C SER A 13 18.71 14.39 -7.14
N ARG A 14 18.67 15.17 -8.23
CA ARG A 14 17.41 15.63 -8.82
C ARG A 14 16.53 14.42 -9.00
N ARG A 15 15.49 14.29 -8.15
CA ARG A 15 14.46 13.26 -8.26
C ARG A 15 13.92 13.38 -9.69
N ASP A 16 14.01 12.31 -10.44
CA ASP A 16 13.46 12.26 -11.80
C ASP A 16 11.93 12.35 -11.67
N SER A 17 11.41 13.57 -11.74
CA SER A 17 10.00 13.92 -11.54
C SER A 17 9.10 13.27 -12.61
N SER A 18 9.68 12.76 -13.69
CA SER A 18 8.94 12.09 -14.77
C SER A 18 8.40 10.71 -14.36
N ASN A 19 8.99 10.07 -13.35
CA ASN A 19 8.61 8.73 -12.88
C ASN A 19 7.67 8.74 -11.67
N VAL A 20 7.34 9.90 -11.10
CA VAL A 20 6.46 10.00 -9.91
C VAL A 20 5.01 10.17 -10.34
N VAL A 21 4.15 9.26 -9.88
CA VAL A 21 2.71 9.28 -10.13
C VAL A 21 1.96 10.01 -9.03
N VAL A 22 2.36 9.81 -7.77
CA VAL A 22 1.80 10.49 -6.60
C VAL A 22 2.93 11.13 -5.81
N GLU A 23 2.74 12.39 -5.39
CA GLU A 23 3.65 13.09 -4.51
C GLU A 23 2.84 13.85 -3.45
N THR A 24 3.27 13.78 -2.20
CA THR A 24 2.71 14.60 -1.13
C THR A 24 3.81 15.45 -0.50
N ARG A 25 3.47 16.70 -0.16
CA ARG A 25 4.39 17.66 0.44
C ARG A 25 3.74 18.27 1.68
N ASN A 26 4.22 17.90 2.86
CA ASN A 26 3.69 18.32 4.16
C ASN A 26 2.16 18.17 4.25
N LEU A 27 1.61 17.13 3.59
CA LEU A 27 0.18 16.90 3.49
C LEU A 27 -0.40 16.59 4.85
N SER A 28 -1.38 17.36 5.33
CA SER A 28 -1.98 17.14 6.63
C SER A 28 -3.51 17.25 6.63
N LYS A 29 -4.15 16.58 7.61
CA LYS A 29 -5.60 16.66 7.80
C LYS A 29 -5.97 16.68 9.27
N VAL A 30 -6.65 17.78 9.65
CA VAL A 30 -7.30 17.95 10.96
C VAL A 30 -8.78 18.09 10.73
N TYR A 31 -9.58 17.21 11.33
CA TYR A 31 -11.03 17.37 11.36
C TYR A 31 -11.39 18.32 12.50
N ARG A 32 -12.26 19.28 12.21
CA ARG A 32 -12.76 20.26 13.15
C ARG A 32 -14.23 20.00 13.45
N ASP A 33 -14.69 20.40 14.64
CA ASP A 33 -16.10 20.39 14.98
C ASP A 33 -16.81 21.59 14.32
N PHE A 34 -18.14 21.68 14.50
CA PHE A 34 -18.94 22.78 13.98
C PHE A 34 -18.46 24.17 14.49
N TRP A 35 -17.84 24.22 15.66
CA TRP A 35 -17.29 25.42 16.27
C TRP A 35 -15.86 25.74 15.84
N GLY A 36 -15.30 24.98 14.89
CA GLY A 36 -13.93 25.16 14.41
C GLY A 36 -12.83 24.62 15.33
N ARG A 37 -13.17 23.96 16.45
CA ARG A 37 -12.20 23.38 17.36
C ARG A 37 -11.61 22.12 16.75
N SER A 38 -10.31 21.90 16.94
CA SER A 38 -9.65 20.66 16.50
C SER A 38 -10.25 19.46 17.22
N LYS A 39 -10.95 18.59 16.46
CA LYS A 39 -11.59 17.38 17.00
C LYS A 39 -10.64 16.18 16.93
N LYS A 40 -9.94 16.03 15.79
CA LYS A 40 -9.05 14.89 15.55
C LYS A 40 -8.03 15.26 14.47
N THR A 41 -6.75 15.09 14.78
CA THR A 41 -5.69 15.07 13.76
C THR A 41 -5.69 13.68 13.11
N ALA A 42 -6.14 13.60 11.88
CA ALA A 42 -6.22 12.35 11.15
C ALA A 42 -4.96 12.05 10.34
N LEU A 43 -4.22 13.10 9.97
CA LEU A 43 -2.96 13.01 9.26
C LEU A 43 -2.07 14.17 9.69
N LYS A 44 -0.90 13.88 10.23
CA LYS A 44 0.19 14.81 10.48
C LYS A 44 0.91 15.10 9.15
N PRO A 45 1.83 16.07 9.07
CA PRO A 45 2.56 16.34 7.84
C PRO A 45 3.17 15.07 7.25
N LEU A 46 2.76 14.74 6.02
CA LEU A 46 3.14 13.53 5.30
C LEU A 46 3.84 13.91 3.99
N ASP A 47 5.06 13.42 3.85
CA ASP A 47 5.85 13.48 2.62
C ASP A 47 6.07 12.06 2.10
N LEU A 48 5.51 11.75 0.92
CA LEU A 48 5.73 10.47 0.24
C LEU A 48 5.68 10.64 -1.27
N ASP A 49 6.29 9.70 -1.97
CA ASP A 49 6.23 9.56 -3.41
C ASP A 49 5.81 8.13 -3.80
N VAL A 50 5.03 8.00 -4.86
CA VAL A 50 4.71 6.72 -5.50
C VAL A 50 5.18 6.78 -6.94
N ARG A 51 5.92 5.76 -7.37
CA ARG A 51 6.55 5.69 -8.68
C ARG A 51 5.68 4.92 -9.68
N ARG A 52 5.84 5.22 -10.94
CA ARG A 52 5.13 4.54 -12.01
C ARG A 52 5.48 3.06 -12.05
N GLY A 53 4.45 2.19 -12.15
CA GLY A 53 4.60 0.75 -12.31
C GLY A 53 4.99 0.00 -11.02
N GLU A 54 4.99 0.67 -9.84
CA GLU A 54 5.18 -0.03 -8.57
C GLU A 54 3.85 -0.38 -7.89
N ILE A 55 3.87 -1.39 -7.02
CA ILE A 55 2.84 -1.63 -6.02
C ILE A 55 3.31 -0.99 -4.71
N PHE A 56 2.60 0.04 -4.28
CA PHE A 56 2.91 0.79 -3.07
C PHE A 56 1.90 0.46 -1.96
N GLY A 57 2.40 -0.01 -0.82
CA GLY A 57 1.59 -0.35 0.35
C GLY A 57 1.50 0.80 1.34
N LEU A 58 0.28 1.17 1.74
CA LEU A 58 0.03 2.09 2.86
C LEU A 58 -0.46 1.28 4.06
N LEU A 59 0.43 1.07 5.03
CA LEU A 59 0.28 0.14 6.12
C LEU A 59 -0.03 0.86 7.43
N GLY A 60 -0.80 0.23 8.30
CA GLY A 60 -1.07 0.76 9.65
C GLY A 60 -2.39 0.27 10.23
N PRO A 61 -2.57 0.41 11.56
CA PRO A 61 -3.80 0.02 12.24
C PRO A 61 -5.00 0.87 11.81
N ASN A 62 -6.18 0.47 12.26
CA ASN A 62 -7.39 1.26 12.05
C ASN A 62 -7.25 2.64 12.70
N GLY A 63 -7.57 3.70 11.94
CA GLY A 63 -7.41 5.08 12.38
C GLY A 63 -6.00 5.66 12.21
N ALA A 64 -5.05 4.93 11.63
CA ALA A 64 -3.70 5.42 11.34
C ALA A 64 -3.63 6.56 10.30
N GLY A 65 -4.69 6.80 9.54
CA GLY A 65 -4.74 7.83 8.51
C GLY A 65 -4.77 7.32 7.07
N LYS A 66 -4.71 6.00 6.85
CA LYS A 66 -4.68 5.35 5.51
C LYS A 66 -5.81 5.85 4.59
N THR A 67 -7.05 5.58 4.94
CA THR A 67 -8.24 6.00 4.16
C THR A 67 -8.35 7.53 4.04
N THR A 68 -7.88 8.30 5.06
CA THR A 68 -7.82 9.76 4.96
C THR A 68 -6.82 10.18 3.87
N THR A 69 -5.65 9.56 3.81
CA THR A 69 -4.66 9.80 2.76
C THR A 69 -5.23 9.48 1.38
N LEU A 70 -5.87 8.31 1.20
CA LEU A 70 -6.51 7.97 -0.08
C LEU A 70 -7.58 9.00 -0.49
N LYS A 71 -8.44 9.43 0.44
CA LYS A 71 -9.47 10.44 0.17
C LYS A 71 -8.87 11.79 -0.22
N LEU A 72 -7.73 12.18 0.34
CA LEU A 72 -6.99 13.38 -0.07
C LEU A 72 -6.44 13.23 -1.49
N LEU A 73 -5.81 12.09 -1.83
CA LEU A 73 -5.29 11.81 -3.16
C LEU A 73 -6.39 11.80 -4.24
N LEU A 74 -7.56 11.27 -3.90
CA LEU A 74 -8.72 11.24 -4.79
C LEU A 74 -9.41 12.61 -4.93
N GLY A 75 -9.08 13.59 -4.07
CA GLY A 75 -9.75 14.88 -4.03
C GLY A 75 -11.15 14.84 -3.42
N LEU A 76 -11.49 13.76 -2.68
CA LEU A 76 -12.78 13.61 -2.00
C LEU A 76 -12.88 14.47 -0.73
N ILE A 77 -11.73 14.86 -0.18
CA ILE A 77 -11.61 15.80 0.94
C ILE A 77 -10.44 16.75 0.70
N PHE A 78 -10.50 17.94 1.29
CA PHE A 78 -9.43 18.93 1.16
C PHE A 78 -8.42 18.80 2.31
N PRO A 79 -7.11 19.03 2.04
CA PRO A 79 -6.10 19.07 3.09
C PRO A 79 -6.31 20.26 4.04
N THR A 80 -5.78 20.17 5.25
CA THR A 80 -5.70 21.30 6.18
C THR A 80 -4.47 22.13 5.89
N SER A 81 -3.35 21.51 5.55
CA SER A 81 -2.13 22.16 5.05
C SER A 81 -1.36 21.20 4.15
N GLY A 82 -0.37 21.74 3.44
CA GLY A 82 0.40 20.98 2.45
C GLY A 82 -0.38 20.71 1.16
N GLU A 83 0.20 19.91 0.30
CA GLU A 83 -0.37 19.58 -1.00
C GLU A 83 -0.17 18.10 -1.35
N ALA A 84 -1.04 17.59 -2.22
CA ALA A 84 -0.90 16.32 -2.87
C ALA A 84 -1.02 16.51 -4.38
N LEU A 85 -0.10 15.90 -5.12
CA LEU A 85 -0.07 15.88 -6.58
C LEU A 85 -0.29 14.45 -7.06
N VAL A 86 -1.14 14.29 -8.07
CA VAL A 86 -1.35 13.01 -8.77
C VAL A 86 -1.18 13.26 -10.27
N PHE A 87 -0.27 12.55 -10.91
CA PHE A 87 0.16 12.81 -12.30
C PHE A 87 0.65 14.26 -12.51
N GLY A 88 1.30 14.86 -11.49
CA GLY A 88 1.76 16.25 -11.51
C GLY A 88 0.65 17.30 -11.39
N ARG A 89 -0.61 16.90 -11.20
CA ARG A 89 -1.77 17.79 -11.00
C ARG A 89 -2.19 17.80 -9.52
N ALA A 90 -2.71 18.92 -9.05
CA ALA A 90 -3.24 19.00 -7.70
C ALA A 90 -4.31 17.91 -7.47
N ALA A 91 -4.29 17.27 -6.31
CA ALA A 91 -5.26 16.21 -5.99
C ALA A 91 -6.72 16.71 -6.03
N THR A 92 -6.94 18.02 -5.90
CA THR A 92 -8.25 18.67 -6.02
C THR A 92 -8.73 18.84 -7.47
N ASP A 93 -7.84 18.68 -8.46
CA ASP A 93 -8.23 18.67 -9.88
C ASP A 93 -8.88 17.31 -10.21
N VAL A 94 -10.21 17.32 -10.35
CA VAL A 94 -11.00 16.09 -10.59
C VAL A 94 -10.74 15.45 -11.96
N SER A 95 -10.20 16.20 -12.94
CA SER A 95 -9.93 15.67 -14.28
C SER A 95 -8.92 14.51 -14.27
N LYS A 96 -8.02 14.47 -13.28
CA LYS A 96 -7.08 13.36 -13.09
C LYS A 96 -7.78 12.03 -12.78
N ASN A 97 -9.01 12.08 -12.23
CA ASN A 97 -9.72 10.86 -11.79
C ASN A 97 -10.13 9.97 -12.98
N GLU A 98 -10.17 10.49 -14.20
CA GLU A 98 -10.33 9.68 -15.41
C GLU A 98 -9.21 8.64 -15.59
N ARG A 99 -8.03 8.89 -15.00
CA ARG A 99 -6.86 8.02 -15.04
C ARG A 99 -6.69 7.19 -13.76
N ILE A 100 -7.65 7.25 -12.83
CA ILE A 100 -7.61 6.56 -11.55
C ILE A 100 -8.75 5.55 -11.47
N GLY A 101 -8.42 4.31 -11.07
CA GLY A 101 -9.38 3.32 -10.63
C GLY A 101 -9.39 3.25 -9.11
N TYR A 102 -10.57 3.16 -8.50
CA TYR A 102 -10.68 3.12 -7.04
C TYR A 102 -11.61 2.01 -6.58
N LEU A 103 -11.09 1.13 -5.72
CA LEU A 103 -11.85 0.14 -4.95
C LEU A 103 -11.90 0.60 -3.49
N PRO A 104 -13.04 1.07 -2.98
CA PRO A 104 -13.20 1.39 -1.56
C PRO A 104 -13.24 0.12 -0.70
N GLU A 105 -13.03 0.28 0.63
CA GLU A 105 -13.15 -0.81 1.61
C GLU A 105 -14.54 -1.48 1.53
N GLU A 106 -15.61 -0.69 1.44
CA GLU A 106 -16.96 -1.15 1.16
C GLU A 106 -17.37 -0.79 -0.26
N SER A 107 -17.64 -1.79 -1.09
CA SER A 107 -18.09 -1.59 -2.47
C SER A 107 -19.60 -1.43 -2.51
N TYR A 108 -20.08 -0.22 -2.78
CA TYR A 108 -21.51 0.10 -2.93
C TYR A 108 -21.99 -0.19 -4.35
N LEU A 109 -21.92 -1.47 -4.77
CA LEU A 109 -22.41 -1.91 -6.07
C LEU A 109 -23.93 -2.15 -6.04
N TYR A 110 -24.60 -1.93 -7.17
CA TYR A 110 -26.03 -2.18 -7.30
C TYR A 110 -26.30 -3.69 -7.32
N LYS A 111 -26.81 -4.21 -6.20
CA LYS A 111 -26.97 -5.65 -5.94
C LYS A 111 -27.93 -6.39 -6.90
N PHE A 112 -28.78 -5.65 -7.60
CA PHE A 112 -29.76 -6.21 -8.56
C PHE A 112 -29.19 -6.38 -9.97
N LEU A 113 -28.08 -5.74 -10.29
CA LEU A 113 -27.37 -5.90 -11.55
C LEU A 113 -26.54 -7.18 -11.57
N ASP A 114 -26.30 -7.72 -12.75
CA ASP A 114 -25.27 -8.72 -13.00
C ASP A 114 -23.89 -8.05 -13.26
N ALA A 115 -22.84 -8.86 -13.49
CA ALA A 115 -21.50 -8.32 -13.70
C ALA A 115 -21.40 -7.51 -15.02
N GLU A 116 -22.03 -7.97 -16.10
CA GLU A 116 -22.00 -7.25 -17.38
C GLU A 116 -22.76 -5.93 -17.30
N GLU A 117 -23.94 -5.92 -16.69
CA GLU A 117 -24.75 -4.73 -16.46
C GLU A 117 -24.02 -3.72 -15.58
N THR A 118 -23.33 -4.22 -14.55
CA THR A 118 -22.52 -3.37 -13.65
C THR A 118 -21.40 -2.68 -14.43
N LEU A 119 -20.62 -3.42 -15.21
CA LEU A 119 -19.52 -2.84 -15.97
C LEU A 119 -20.01 -1.95 -17.12
N ASP A 120 -21.12 -2.29 -17.78
CA ASP A 120 -21.75 -1.41 -18.78
C ASP A 120 -22.19 -0.09 -18.14
N PHE A 121 -22.83 -0.14 -16.96
CA PHE A 121 -23.23 1.05 -16.21
C PHE A 121 -22.04 1.99 -15.94
N TYR A 122 -20.97 1.47 -15.35
CA TYR A 122 -19.77 2.29 -15.06
C TYR A 122 -19.06 2.75 -16.33
N GLY A 123 -19.01 1.92 -17.38
CA GLY A 123 -18.46 2.33 -18.67
C GLY A 123 -19.22 3.48 -19.33
N ARG A 124 -20.54 3.56 -19.13
CA ARG A 124 -21.35 4.73 -19.56
C ARG A 124 -20.99 5.99 -18.81
N LEU A 125 -20.71 5.90 -17.51
CA LEU A 125 -20.30 7.06 -16.70
C LEU A 125 -18.97 7.65 -17.19
N PHE A 126 -18.07 6.81 -17.75
CA PHE A 126 -16.82 7.25 -18.38
C PHE A 126 -16.98 7.62 -19.87
N GLY A 127 -18.20 7.63 -20.41
CA GLY A 127 -18.46 8.02 -21.80
C GLY A 127 -17.94 7.03 -22.85
N LEU A 128 -17.66 5.78 -22.48
CA LEU A 128 -17.20 4.75 -23.41
C LEU A 128 -18.33 4.41 -24.41
N ASP A 129 -17.97 4.19 -25.68
CA ASP A 129 -18.93 3.74 -26.70
C ASP A 129 -19.42 2.31 -26.42
N PRO A 130 -20.59 1.89 -26.98
CA PRO A 130 -21.19 0.61 -26.67
C PRO A 130 -20.33 -0.61 -27.00
N ASP A 131 -19.54 -0.56 -28.07
CA ASP A 131 -18.70 -1.69 -28.48
C ASP A 131 -17.49 -1.82 -27.59
N GLU A 132 -16.87 -0.69 -27.24
CA GLU A 132 -15.77 -0.63 -26.28
C GLU A 132 -16.19 -1.12 -24.90
N ARG A 133 -17.36 -0.69 -24.39
CA ARG A 133 -17.89 -1.16 -23.11
C ARG A 133 -18.05 -2.67 -23.08
N ARG A 134 -18.69 -3.25 -24.12
CA ARG A 134 -18.87 -4.72 -24.21
C ARG A 134 -17.54 -5.45 -24.22
N ARG A 135 -16.58 -4.97 -25.02
CA ARG A 135 -15.26 -5.57 -25.14
C ARG A 135 -14.51 -5.52 -23.81
N ARG A 136 -14.46 -4.35 -23.16
CA ARG A 136 -13.78 -4.19 -21.86
C ARG A 136 -14.47 -4.99 -20.76
N ALA A 137 -15.79 -4.96 -20.67
CA ALA A 137 -16.54 -5.73 -19.68
C ALA A 137 -16.23 -7.22 -19.79
N ALA A 138 -16.26 -7.79 -21.00
CA ALA A 138 -15.94 -9.20 -21.20
C ALA A 138 -14.51 -9.54 -20.77
N ALA A 139 -13.52 -8.74 -21.17
CA ALA A 139 -12.12 -8.94 -20.80
C ALA A 139 -11.88 -8.80 -19.28
N LEU A 140 -12.53 -7.83 -18.63
CA LEU A 140 -12.40 -7.62 -17.18
C LEU A 140 -13.08 -8.72 -16.38
N ILE A 141 -14.25 -9.21 -16.80
CA ILE A 141 -14.94 -10.34 -16.16
C ILE A 141 -14.08 -11.61 -16.24
N GLU A 142 -13.44 -11.84 -17.38
CA GLU A 142 -12.50 -12.95 -17.56
C GLU A 142 -11.28 -12.78 -16.64
N MET A 143 -10.65 -11.60 -16.63
CA MET A 143 -9.48 -11.28 -15.82
C MET A 143 -9.72 -11.52 -14.32
N VAL A 144 -10.91 -11.16 -13.81
CA VAL A 144 -11.27 -11.38 -12.40
C VAL A 144 -11.88 -12.75 -12.12
N GLY A 145 -11.88 -13.67 -13.09
CA GLY A 145 -12.34 -15.06 -12.93
C GLY A 145 -13.84 -15.23 -12.70
N LEU A 146 -14.67 -14.31 -13.21
CA LEU A 146 -16.13 -14.31 -13.01
C LEU A 146 -16.94 -14.71 -14.25
N THR A 147 -16.30 -15.28 -15.28
CA THR A 147 -16.95 -15.62 -16.57
C THR A 147 -18.15 -16.54 -16.39
N ARG A 148 -18.10 -17.52 -15.49
CA ARG A 148 -19.20 -18.47 -15.23
C ARG A 148 -20.40 -17.83 -14.53
N ASP A 149 -20.13 -16.82 -13.70
CA ASP A 149 -21.13 -16.15 -12.86
C ASP A 149 -21.57 -14.79 -13.43
N ARG A 150 -21.14 -14.43 -14.64
CA ARG A 150 -21.32 -13.09 -15.24
C ARG A 150 -22.77 -12.63 -15.33
N LYS A 151 -23.74 -13.57 -15.45
CA LYS A 151 -25.19 -13.31 -15.54
C LYS A 151 -25.92 -13.47 -14.20
N ARG A 152 -25.21 -13.83 -13.15
CA ARG A 152 -25.75 -13.95 -11.82
C ARG A 152 -25.80 -12.58 -11.15
N GLN A 153 -26.89 -12.28 -10.45
CA GLN A 153 -27.02 -10.99 -9.77
C GLN A 153 -25.99 -10.82 -8.65
N LEU A 154 -25.47 -9.61 -8.46
CA LEU A 154 -24.43 -9.32 -7.47
C LEU A 154 -24.89 -9.59 -6.03
N ARG A 155 -26.20 -9.58 -5.73
CA ARG A 155 -26.71 -9.98 -4.41
C ARG A 155 -26.42 -11.45 -4.03
N GLU A 156 -26.15 -12.27 -5.04
CA GLU A 156 -25.86 -13.71 -4.88
C GLU A 156 -24.35 -14.00 -4.87
N TYR A 157 -23.53 -12.96 -5.05
CA TYR A 157 -22.08 -13.08 -5.03
C TYR A 157 -21.56 -13.29 -3.61
N SER A 158 -20.55 -14.15 -3.48
CA SER A 158 -19.75 -14.21 -2.25
C SER A 158 -18.99 -12.89 -2.04
N LYS A 159 -18.45 -12.68 -0.83
CA LYS A 159 -17.63 -11.49 -0.54
C LYS A 159 -16.43 -11.40 -1.50
N GLY A 160 -15.76 -12.52 -1.79
CA GLY A 160 -14.65 -12.58 -2.75
C GLY A 160 -15.08 -12.23 -4.17
N MET A 161 -16.19 -12.76 -4.65
CA MET A 161 -16.74 -12.41 -5.95
C MET A 161 -17.10 -10.92 -6.03
N THR A 162 -17.71 -10.37 -4.97
CA THR A 162 -18.04 -8.94 -4.88
C THR A 162 -16.79 -8.06 -4.90
N ARG A 163 -15.72 -8.49 -4.23
CA ARG A 163 -14.44 -7.77 -4.26
C ARG A 163 -13.82 -7.79 -5.66
N ARG A 164 -13.82 -8.94 -6.33
CA ARG A 164 -13.27 -9.10 -7.67
C ARG A 164 -14.03 -8.28 -8.73
N ILE A 165 -15.36 -8.26 -8.70
CA ILE A 165 -16.12 -7.39 -9.61
C ILE A 165 -15.92 -5.90 -9.28
N GLY A 166 -15.68 -5.55 -8.02
CA GLY A 166 -15.28 -4.20 -7.61
C GLY A 166 -13.93 -3.78 -8.22
N VAL A 167 -12.95 -4.69 -8.28
CA VAL A 167 -11.69 -4.43 -9.00
C VAL A 167 -11.96 -4.24 -10.50
N ALA A 168 -12.77 -5.12 -11.13
CA ALA A 168 -13.14 -4.97 -12.55
C ALA A 168 -13.81 -3.62 -12.81
N GLN A 169 -14.69 -3.17 -11.92
CA GLN A 169 -15.32 -1.84 -11.99
C GLN A 169 -14.29 -0.72 -11.91
N ALA A 170 -13.30 -0.84 -11.02
CA ALA A 170 -12.23 0.15 -10.88
C ALA A 170 -11.32 0.21 -12.13
N LEU A 171 -11.32 -0.82 -12.97
CA LEU A 171 -10.48 -0.92 -14.16
C LEU A 171 -11.21 -0.57 -15.47
N ILE A 172 -12.52 -0.28 -15.46
CA ILE A 172 -13.33 -0.13 -16.69
C ILE A 172 -12.84 1.02 -17.59
N ASN A 173 -12.29 2.07 -17.01
CA ASN A 173 -11.74 3.24 -17.70
C ASN A 173 -10.27 3.07 -18.11
N ASP A 174 -9.68 1.87 -17.92
CA ASP A 174 -8.27 1.58 -18.19
C ASP A 174 -7.27 2.54 -17.45
N PRO A 175 -7.38 2.66 -16.13
CA PRO A 175 -6.61 3.62 -15.36
C PRO A 175 -5.11 3.34 -15.38
N GLU A 176 -4.28 4.39 -15.19
CA GLU A 176 -2.85 4.25 -14.98
C GLU A 176 -2.51 4.01 -13.50
N LEU A 177 -3.34 4.54 -12.59
CA LEU A 177 -3.22 4.37 -11.14
C LEU A 177 -4.45 3.64 -10.61
N VAL A 178 -4.23 2.54 -9.89
CA VAL A 178 -5.29 1.78 -9.21
C VAL A 178 -5.11 1.93 -7.70
N ILE A 179 -6.13 2.40 -7.01
CA ILE A 179 -6.15 2.57 -5.56
C ILE A 179 -7.10 1.54 -4.95
N LEU A 180 -6.58 0.70 -4.06
CA LEU A 180 -7.31 -0.40 -3.43
C LEU A 180 -7.33 -0.20 -1.91
N ASP A 181 -8.50 0.05 -1.33
CA ASP A 181 -8.65 0.19 0.12
C ASP A 181 -9.07 -1.15 0.72
N GLU A 182 -8.16 -1.78 1.49
CA GLU A 182 -8.35 -3.07 2.16
C GLU A 182 -8.81 -4.20 1.19
N PRO A 183 -8.11 -4.48 0.07
CA PRO A 183 -8.61 -5.37 -0.99
C PRO A 183 -8.84 -6.81 -0.55
N THR A 184 -8.08 -7.31 0.43
CA THR A 184 -8.10 -8.68 0.94
C THR A 184 -8.97 -8.85 2.19
N SER A 185 -9.47 -7.75 2.77
CA SER A 185 -10.20 -7.77 4.04
C SER A 185 -11.43 -8.68 4.02
N GLY A 186 -11.41 -9.68 4.92
CA GLY A 186 -12.53 -10.63 5.13
C GLY A 186 -12.74 -11.59 3.96
N LEU A 187 -11.73 -11.85 3.17
CA LEU A 187 -11.67 -12.96 2.23
C LEU A 187 -11.18 -14.22 2.94
N ASP A 188 -11.55 -15.37 2.41
CA ASP A 188 -10.95 -16.63 2.78
C ASP A 188 -9.52 -16.75 2.22
N PRO A 189 -8.71 -17.74 2.63
CA PRO A 189 -7.34 -17.87 2.16
C PRO A 189 -7.21 -18.00 0.63
N ILE A 190 -8.16 -18.66 -0.02
CA ILE A 190 -8.18 -18.84 -1.48
C ILE A 190 -8.47 -17.49 -2.16
N GLY A 191 -9.51 -16.79 -1.72
CA GLY A 191 -9.86 -15.47 -2.24
C GLY A 191 -8.78 -14.42 -2.00
N THR A 192 -8.06 -14.51 -0.87
CA THR A 192 -6.91 -13.66 -0.58
C THR A 192 -5.79 -13.91 -1.58
N ARG A 193 -5.46 -15.17 -1.86
CA ARG A 193 -4.45 -15.54 -2.85
C ARG A 193 -4.82 -15.05 -4.24
N GLU A 194 -6.05 -15.31 -4.69
CA GLU A 194 -6.55 -14.84 -5.99
C GLU A 194 -6.49 -13.31 -6.10
N MET A 195 -6.77 -12.58 -5.03
CA MET A 195 -6.68 -11.12 -5.01
C MET A 195 -5.24 -10.62 -5.11
N LYS A 196 -4.30 -11.27 -4.40
CA LYS A 196 -2.86 -10.97 -4.49
C LYS A 196 -2.34 -11.20 -5.92
N ASP A 197 -2.67 -12.33 -6.51
CA ASP A 197 -2.28 -12.67 -7.88
C ASP A 197 -2.84 -11.65 -8.90
N LEU A 198 -4.09 -11.19 -8.70
CA LEU A 198 -4.70 -10.13 -9.50
C LEU A 198 -3.95 -8.79 -9.36
N ILE A 199 -3.54 -8.41 -8.16
CA ILE A 199 -2.78 -7.17 -7.93
C ILE A 199 -1.40 -7.23 -8.61
N ILE A 200 -0.73 -8.38 -8.55
CA ILE A 200 0.54 -8.61 -9.24
C ILE A 200 0.36 -8.54 -10.77
N ASP A 201 -0.73 -9.11 -11.30
CA ASP A 201 -1.04 -9.04 -12.73
C ASP A 201 -1.28 -7.59 -13.20
N LEU A 202 -1.92 -6.76 -12.38
CA LEU A 202 -2.08 -5.32 -12.70
C LEU A 202 -0.71 -4.63 -12.87
N LYS A 203 0.24 -4.88 -11.99
CA LYS A 203 1.61 -4.37 -12.12
C LYS A 203 2.28 -4.88 -13.40
N SER A 204 2.16 -6.17 -13.71
CA SER A 204 2.73 -6.77 -14.93
C SER A 204 2.20 -6.11 -16.21
N ARG A 205 0.98 -5.58 -16.17
CA ARG A 205 0.34 -4.80 -17.24
C ARG A 205 0.73 -3.31 -17.24
N GLY A 206 1.72 -2.92 -16.42
CA GLY A 206 2.23 -1.56 -16.35
C GLY A 206 1.39 -0.60 -15.52
N LYS A 207 0.42 -1.09 -14.74
CA LYS A 207 -0.36 -0.23 -13.83
C LYS A 207 0.46 0.10 -12.59
N THR A 208 0.23 1.30 -12.05
CA THR A 208 0.69 1.68 -10.71
C THR A 208 -0.41 1.34 -9.73
N VAL A 209 -0.08 0.70 -8.61
CA VAL A 209 -1.07 0.30 -7.62
C VAL A 209 -0.72 0.91 -6.26
N ILE A 210 -1.70 1.51 -5.60
CA ILE A 210 -1.63 1.85 -4.16
C ILE A 210 -2.62 0.95 -3.44
N MET A 211 -2.16 0.17 -2.48
CA MET A 211 -3.04 -0.60 -1.62
C MET A 211 -2.91 -0.19 -0.16
N CYS A 212 -4.05 -0.02 0.52
CA CYS A 212 -4.08 0.07 1.97
C CYS A 212 -4.35 -1.30 2.55
N SER A 213 -3.63 -1.67 3.60
CA SER A 213 -3.92 -2.87 4.37
C SER A 213 -3.50 -2.69 5.83
N HIS A 214 -4.16 -3.43 6.71
CA HIS A 214 -3.73 -3.68 8.08
C HIS A 214 -3.17 -5.10 8.23
N LEU A 215 -3.20 -5.93 7.18
CA LEU A 215 -2.67 -7.29 7.13
C LEU A 215 -1.25 -7.26 6.55
N LEU A 216 -0.27 -7.50 7.42
CA LEU A 216 1.15 -7.37 7.11
C LEU A 216 1.61 -8.35 6.04
N ALA A 217 1.21 -9.63 6.17
CA ALA A 217 1.56 -10.68 5.23
C ALA A 217 1.07 -10.39 3.80
N ASP A 218 -0.10 -9.74 3.64
CA ASP A 218 -0.60 -9.41 2.31
C ASP A 218 0.24 -8.35 1.61
N VAL A 219 0.75 -7.39 2.40
CA VAL A 219 1.59 -6.30 1.89
C VAL A 219 3.01 -6.79 1.59
N GLU A 220 3.55 -7.68 2.43
CA GLU A 220 4.86 -8.30 2.22
C GLU A 220 4.93 -9.08 0.90
N ASP A 221 3.86 -9.81 0.58
CA ASP A 221 3.82 -10.68 -0.61
C ASP A 221 3.71 -9.90 -1.94
N VAL A 222 3.13 -8.68 -1.93
CA VAL A 222 2.79 -7.98 -3.18
C VAL A 222 3.46 -6.63 -3.36
N CYS A 223 3.83 -5.92 -2.28
CA CYS A 223 4.31 -4.54 -2.38
C CYS A 223 5.81 -4.46 -2.67
N ASP A 224 6.20 -3.51 -3.51
CA ASP A 224 7.60 -3.15 -3.75
C ASP A 224 8.14 -2.23 -2.66
N ARG A 225 7.32 -1.23 -2.30
CA ARG A 225 7.61 -0.22 -1.28
C ARG A 225 6.40 -0.02 -0.38
N ILE A 226 6.65 0.36 0.85
CA ILE A 226 5.62 0.64 1.84
C ILE A 226 5.85 1.94 2.57
N ALA A 227 4.76 2.53 3.03
CA ALA A 227 4.75 3.55 4.07
C ALA A 227 3.97 3.03 5.28
N VAL A 228 4.59 3.04 6.45
CA VAL A 228 3.96 2.64 7.71
C VAL A 228 3.41 3.88 8.40
N LEU A 229 2.10 3.94 8.57
CA LEU A 229 1.41 5.02 9.29
C LEU A 229 0.97 4.55 10.68
N HIS A 230 1.21 5.41 11.68
CA HIS A 230 0.69 5.23 13.03
C HIS A 230 0.22 6.56 13.60
N GLN A 231 -1.02 6.63 14.10
CA GLN A 231 -1.63 7.85 14.67
C GLN A 231 -1.49 9.09 13.75
N GLY A 232 -1.69 8.91 12.45
CA GLY A 232 -1.59 9.96 11.45
C GLY A 232 -0.18 10.38 11.08
N GLU A 233 0.86 9.69 11.55
CA GLU A 233 2.26 10.00 11.32
C GLU A 233 2.93 8.91 10.49
N LEU A 234 3.80 9.30 9.56
CA LEU A 234 4.67 8.39 8.83
C LEU A 234 5.79 7.93 9.76
N LYS A 235 5.92 6.63 9.95
CA LYS A 235 6.95 6.02 10.79
C LYS A 235 8.10 5.46 9.97
N GLU A 236 7.76 4.75 8.89
CA GLU A 236 8.73 4.15 7.99
C GLU A 236 8.30 4.33 6.54
N LEU A 237 9.28 4.46 5.64
CA LEU A 237 9.09 4.53 4.19
C LEU A 237 10.29 3.89 3.50
N GLY A 238 10.06 2.83 2.75
CA GLY A 238 11.16 2.14 2.07
C GLY A 238 10.69 0.98 1.21
N ARG A 239 11.67 0.30 0.59
CA ARG A 239 11.43 -0.98 -0.07
C ARG A 239 11.18 -2.05 0.98
N VAL A 240 10.21 -2.94 0.72
CA VAL A 240 9.91 -4.06 1.62
C VAL A 240 11.17 -4.87 1.94
N GLU A 241 11.96 -5.20 0.91
CA GLU A 241 13.21 -5.96 1.07
C GLU A 241 14.24 -5.27 1.99
N ASP A 242 14.34 -3.93 1.91
CA ASP A 242 15.30 -3.18 2.70
C ASP A 242 14.85 -3.03 4.16
N LEU A 243 13.54 -2.78 4.36
CA LEU A 243 12.95 -2.63 5.70
C LEU A 243 12.94 -3.95 6.49
N LEU A 244 12.83 -5.09 5.80
CA LEU A 244 12.84 -6.41 6.44
C LEU A 244 14.25 -7.00 6.59
N ARG A 245 15.28 -6.30 6.12
CA ARG A 245 16.65 -6.79 6.21
C ARG A 245 17.18 -6.68 7.64
N VAL A 246 17.52 -7.81 8.23
CA VAL A 246 18.19 -7.83 9.53
C VAL A 246 19.66 -7.48 9.35
N THR A 247 20.10 -6.34 9.91
CA THR A 247 21.51 -5.91 9.84
C THR A 247 22.40 -6.75 10.75
N GLY A 248 23.65 -7.00 10.31
CA GLY A 248 24.64 -7.73 11.10
C GLY A 248 24.50 -9.27 11.05
N VAL A 249 23.50 -9.79 10.35
CA VAL A 249 23.33 -11.22 10.10
C VAL A 249 23.43 -11.47 8.60
N THR A 250 24.27 -12.43 8.22
CA THR A 250 24.39 -12.90 6.83
C THR A 250 23.96 -14.35 6.77
N GLN A 251 22.92 -14.66 6.02
CA GLN A 251 22.47 -16.02 5.75
C GLN A 251 22.97 -16.43 4.36
N ILE A 252 23.61 -17.59 4.20
CA ILE A 252 23.99 -18.16 2.91
C ILE A 252 23.10 -19.37 2.66
N GLN A 253 22.31 -19.35 1.59
CA GLN A 253 21.46 -20.48 1.20
C GLN A 253 22.07 -21.14 -0.04
N ALA A 254 22.51 -22.38 0.09
CA ALA A 254 23.05 -23.16 -1.00
C ALA A 254 22.21 -24.42 -1.20
N THR A 255 21.80 -24.67 -2.46
CA THR A 255 21.13 -25.92 -2.85
C THR A 255 22.12 -26.91 -3.40
N GLY A 256 21.98 -28.18 -3.04
CA GLY A 256 22.83 -29.25 -3.59
C GLY A 256 24.21 -29.39 -2.96
N LEU A 257 24.49 -28.73 -1.82
CA LEU A 257 25.71 -28.95 -1.05
C LEU A 257 25.73 -30.36 -0.47
N SER A 258 26.86 -31.10 -0.70
CA SER A 258 27.08 -32.34 0.03
C SER A 258 27.30 -32.08 1.52
N PRO A 259 27.00 -33.05 2.42
CA PRO A 259 27.27 -32.88 3.85
C PRO A 259 28.73 -32.53 4.18
N ALA A 260 29.68 -33.06 3.40
CA ALA A 260 31.11 -32.76 3.56
C ALA A 260 31.42 -31.31 3.17
N ALA A 261 30.86 -30.79 2.07
CA ALA A 261 31.04 -29.42 1.65
C ALA A 261 30.37 -28.43 2.64
N ALA A 262 29.20 -28.76 3.19
CA ALA A 262 28.53 -27.96 4.21
C ALA A 262 29.38 -27.86 5.49
N ALA A 263 30.01 -28.97 5.92
CA ALA A 263 30.91 -28.99 7.08
C ALA A 263 32.18 -28.15 6.83
N GLU A 264 32.72 -28.21 5.61
CA GLU A 264 33.91 -27.42 5.24
C GLU A 264 33.59 -25.92 5.22
N VAL A 265 32.47 -25.50 4.65
CA VAL A 265 31.99 -24.11 4.68
C VAL A 265 31.83 -23.65 6.11
N LYS A 266 31.19 -24.44 6.98
CA LYS A 266 31.03 -24.15 8.39
C LYS A 266 32.37 -23.92 9.08
N ALA A 267 33.34 -24.87 8.90
CA ALA A 267 34.64 -24.74 9.50
C ALA A 267 35.46 -23.55 8.99
N VAL A 268 35.25 -23.13 7.75
CA VAL A 268 35.85 -21.87 7.22
C VAL A 268 35.28 -20.66 7.92
N LEU A 269 33.97 -20.58 8.07
CA LEU A 269 33.32 -19.47 8.70
C LEU A 269 33.64 -19.34 10.20
N GLU A 270 33.69 -20.47 10.92
CA GLU A 270 34.12 -20.53 12.33
C GLU A 270 35.55 -20.04 12.52
N ARG A 271 36.50 -20.41 11.63
CA ARG A 271 37.89 -19.92 11.66
C ARG A 271 37.98 -18.41 11.48
N HIS A 272 37.01 -17.78 10.82
CA HIS A 272 36.93 -16.34 10.62
C HIS A 272 36.04 -15.62 11.64
N GLY A 273 35.63 -16.31 12.72
CA GLY A 273 34.94 -15.71 13.86
C GLY A 273 33.41 -15.60 13.70
N ALA A 274 32.84 -16.33 12.73
CA ALA A 274 31.39 -16.43 12.63
C ALA A 274 30.86 -17.35 13.76
N GLY A 275 29.84 -16.89 14.49
CA GLY A 275 29.17 -17.66 15.53
C GLY A 275 28.13 -18.62 14.95
N ASP A 276 26.89 -18.19 14.84
CA ASP A 276 25.84 -18.97 14.19
C ASP A 276 25.93 -18.84 12.66
N ILE A 277 26.06 -20.00 11.98
CA ILE A 277 26.29 -20.04 10.54
C ILE A 277 25.02 -20.50 9.84
N ASP A 278 24.19 -19.55 9.53
CA ASP A 278 23.06 -19.66 8.58
C ASP A 278 23.36 -18.74 7.40
N ILE A 279 23.30 -19.24 6.17
CA ILE A 279 23.81 -18.48 5.01
C ILE A 279 22.67 -17.97 4.11
N GLY A 280 22.41 -16.67 4.12
CA GLY A 280 21.36 -15.89 3.43
C GLY A 280 21.21 -14.54 4.11
N ASN A 281 20.25 -13.79 3.74
CA ASN A 281 19.83 -12.62 4.49
C ASN A 281 18.52 -12.97 5.22
N PRO A 282 18.55 -13.28 6.52
CA PRO A 282 17.32 -13.53 7.25
C PRO A 282 16.45 -12.29 7.18
N ARG A 283 15.16 -12.50 7.07
CA ARG A 283 14.17 -11.42 7.06
C ARG A 283 13.34 -11.53 8.32
N THR A 284 13.11 -10.42 8.99
CA THR A 284 12.01 -10.32 9.94
C THR A 284 10.68 -10.25 9.16
N THR A 285 9.57 -10.55 9.79
CA THR A 285 8.27 -10.39 9.16
C THR A 285 7.82 -8.93 9.21
N LEU A 286 6.93 -8.51 8.30
CA LEU A 286 6.30 -7.18 8.40
C LEU A 286 5.52 -7.03 9.71
N GLU A 287 5.03 -8.11 10.27
CA GLU A 287 4.35 -8.13 11.56
C GLU A 287 5.31 -7.72 12.69
N ASP A 288 6.52 -8.28 12.71
CA ASP A 288 7.54 -7.94 13.71
C ASP A 288 7.98 -6.47 13.58
N LEU A 289 8.28 -6.01 12.36
CA LEU A 289 8.62 -4.61 12.09
C LEU A 289 7.51 -3.65 12.55
N PHE A 290 6.25 -3.99 12.25
CA PHE A 290 5.11 -3.19 12.67
C PHE A 290 4.99 -3.11 14.19
N LEU A 291 5.15 -4.23 14.90
CA LEU A 291 5.11 -4.29 16.35
C LEU A 291 6.23 -3.46 17.01
N GLU A 292 7.43 -3.47 16.44
CA GLU A 292 8.57 -2.65 16.91
C GLU A 292 8.23 -1.16 16.79
N VAL A 293 7.79 -0.72 15.61
CA VAL A 293 7.41 0.68 15.34
C VAL A 293 6.28 1.17 16.26
N VAL A 294 5.31 0.32 16.57
CA VAL A 294 4.17 0.68 17.43
C VAL A 294 4.58 0.70 18.91
N ARG A 295 5.40 -0.26 19.38
CA ARG A 295 5.87 -0.32 20.77
C ARG A 295 6.71 0.89 21.17
N ASP A 296 7.61 1.34 20.30
CA ASP A 296 8.42 2.54 20.55
C ASP A 296 7.57 3.80 20.75
N THR A 297 6.39 3.84 20.14
CA THR A 297 5.46 4.97 20.28
C THR A 297 4.65 4.89 21.58
N ASP A 298 4.23 3.71 22.01
CA ASP A 298 3.45 3.51 23.25
C ASP A 298 4.33 3.62 24.51
N CYS A 299 5.61 3.27 24.43
CA CYS A 299 6.56 3.42 25.55
C CYS A 299 6.73 4.89 25.98
N LEU A 300 6.56 5.83 25.07
CA LEU A 300 6.61 7.28 25.35
C LEU A 300 5.33 7.81 26.02
N LEU A 301 4.20 7.10 25.91
CA LEU A 301 2.91 7.51 26.50
C LEU A 301 2.75 7.04 27.98
N TYR A 302 3.46 5.97 28.39
CA TYR A 302 3.38 5.44 29.75
C TYR A 302 4.35 6.09 30.75
N THR A 303 5.21 7.01 30.32
CA THR A 303 6.16 7.71 31.20
C THR A 303 5.68 9.04 31.76
N SER A 304 4.44 9.46 31.43
CA SER A 304 3.85 10.63 32.09
C SER A 304 3.06 10.19 33.34
N PRO A 305 3.42 10.65 34.56
CA PRO A 305 2.68 10.31 35.77
C PRO A 305 1.25 10.82 35.67
N SER A 306 0.32 9.94 36.03
CA SER A 306 -1.12 10.26 36.07
C SER A 306 -1.35 11.46 36.99
N PRO A 307 -2.22 12.43 36.61
CA PRO A 307 -2.55 13.57 37.47
C PRO A 307 -3.26 13.21 38.78
N ARG A 308 -3.45 11.94 39.11
CA ARG A 308 -4.12 11.47 40.32
C ARG A 308 -3.19 11.29 41.53
N ASP A 309 -1.87 11.32 41.36
CA ASP A 309 -0.93 11.10 42.46
C ASP A 309 -0.43 12.39 43.14
N GLN A 310 -1.04 13.55 42.83
CA GLN A 310 -0.69 14.82 43.46
C GLN A 310 -1.73 15.31 44.48
N ARG A 311 -2.46 14.41 45.15
CA ARG A 311 -3.27 14.78 46.33
C ARG A 311 -2.94 13.80 47.49
N GLY A 312 -1.95 14.14 48.19
CA GLY A 312 -1.59 13.64 49.50
C GLY A 312 -1.18 14.83 50.38
#